data_60dcdd0ec29145d62c0d1e2373bc8615
#
_entry.id   60dcdd0ec29145d62c0d1e2373bc8615
#
_cell.length_a   1.000
_cell.length_b   1.000
_cell.length_c   1.000
_cell.angle_alpha   90.00
_cell.angle_beta   90.00
_cell.angle_gamma   90.00
#
_symmetry.space_group_name_H-M   'P 1'
#
loop_
_entity.id
_entity.type
_entity.pdbx_description
1 polymer ?
#
loop_
_entity_poly.entity_id
_entity_poly.type
_entity_poly.pdbx_seq_one_letter_code
_entity_poly.pdbx_strand_id
1 'polypeptide(L)'
;MANAKQVLDVHVSKGITVAQSNEHMRNWTEKGWKRATDLGNYDTTREHLNFEVVSGGKIRPIDKGRSIPERMAELLHKRGIKDPNEGLEEPRFRTVVNIIFGGSRTRMQELAFGKQEVDFEKGADNRHIKRKSEIERWAKDVYSFVCGRYGEQNIAAFIVHLDELNPHVHCTLLPIKDGKFAYKEIFAGKDKYEFSERMKQLHTDFYAEVNSKWGMSRGSSVSETGKKHRSTEEYRRMLSEECSTIEENISRHQQVLSSLHSDIRMAERRVKGLTSMVENLKKEQAEKEAQLSALKNDMEARKGDAQTLSAEKEKLENELAAIQN
;
A
#
# COMPACT_ATOMS: atom_id res chain seq x y z
N MET A 1 2.63 1.42 -13.04
CA MET A 1 1.88 2.06 -11.94
C MET A 1 0.72 1.15 -11.57
N ALA A 2 0.48 0.86 -10.30
CA ALA A 2 -0.67 0.07 -9.88
C ALA A 2 -1.95 0.80 -10.35
N ASN A 3 -2.85 0.04 -10.97
CA ASN A 3 -4.10 0.59 -11.51
C ASN A 3 -4.98 1.06 -10.35
N ALA A 4 -5.09 2.38 -10.16
CA ALA A 4 -5.87 2.98 -9.09
C ALA A 4 -7.34 2.58 -9.25
N LYS A 5 -7.94 1.95 -8.23
CA LYS A 5 -9.32 1.48 -8.28
C LYS A 5 -10.26 2.47 -7.60
N GLN A 6 -11.47 2.62 -8.15
CA GLN A 6 -12.53 3.36 -7.48
C GLN A 6 -13.09 2.60 -6.28
N VAL A 7 -13.66 3.34 -5.34
CA VAL A 7 -14.47 2.83 -4.23
C VAL A 7 -15.85 3.47 -4.31
N LEU A 8 -16.88 2.64 -4.23
CA LEU A 8 -18.27 3.03 -4.08
C LEU A 8 -18.91 2.02 -3.13
N ASP A 9 -19.43 2.49 -2.01
CA ASP A 9 -20.14 1.64 -1.04
C ASP A 9 -21.49 2.25 -0.73
N VAL A 10 -22.54 1.41 -0.75
CA VAL A 10 -23.92 1.83 -0.54
C VAL A 10 -24.47 1.18 0.71
N HIS A 11 -24.65 1.97 1.74
CA HIS A 11 -25.20 1.54 3.01
C HIS A 11 -26.60 2.10 3.21
N VAL A 12 -27.55 1.24 3.55
CA VAL A 12 -28.97 1.59 3.68
C VAL A 12 -29.40 1.49 5.13
N SER A 13 -30.07 2.52 5.61
CA SER A 13 -30.56 2.58 6.99
C SER A 13 -32.01 3.07 7.08
N LYS A 14 -32.62 2.89 8.25
CA LYS A 14 -33.96 3.36 8.56
C LYS A 14 -33.98 4.81 9.09
N GLY A 15 -32.83 5.47 9.08
CA GLY A 15 -32.57 6.80 9.55
C GLY A 15 -31.06 7.01 9.73
N ILE A 16 -30.68 8.20 10.15
CA ILE A 16 -29.29 8.51 10.57
C ILE A 16 -29.31 8.90 12.04
N THR A 17 -28.43 8.30 12.83
CA THR A 17 -28.33 8.61 14.25
C THR A 17 -27.59 9.93 14.47
N VAL A 18 -27.82 10.57 15.61
CA VAL A 18 -27.06 11.77 16.02
C VAL A 18 -25.57 11.47 16.08
N ALA A 19 -25.19 10.28 16.54
CA ALA A 19 -23.78 9.86 16.61
C ALA A 19 -23.14 9.79 15.20
N GLN A 20 -23.81 9.16 14.24
CA GLN A 20 -23.35 9.13 12.84
C GLN A 20 -23.29 10.54 12.21
N SER A 21 -24.32 11.35 12.46
CA SER A 21 -24.33 12.74 12.00
C SER A 21 -23.12 13.52 12.56
N ASN A 22 -22.85 13.39 13.86
CA ASN A 22 -21.72 14.05 14.50
C ASN A 22 -20.37 13.55 13.95
N GLU A 23 -20.26 12.28 13.63
CA GLU A 23 -19.07 11.70 12.99
C GLU A 23 -18.87 12.29 11.60
N HIS A 24 -19.89 12.26 10.74
CA HIS A 24 -19.78 12.80 9.38
C HIS A 24 -19.48 14.31 9.39
N MET A 25 -20.08 15.06 10.31
CA MET A 25 -19.92 16.51 10.40
C MET A 25 -18.73 16.95 11.24
N ARG A 26 -18.00 16.01 11.88
CA ARG A 26 -16.97 16.33 12.87
C ARG A 26 -17.49 17.25 13.99
N ASN A 27 -18.73 17.01 14.38
CA ASN A 27 -19.42 17.80 15.41
C ASN A 27 -19.44 17.05 16.74
N TRP A 28 -18.26 16.67 17.22
CA TRP A 28 -18.12 15.98 18.49
C TRP A 28 -17.90 16.95 19.64
N THR A 29 -18.28 16.48 20.84
CA THR A 29 -17.83 17.10 22.08
C THR A 29 -16.31 16.92 22.24
N GLU A 30 -15.71 17.69 23.13
CA GLU A 30 -14.28 17.56 23.46
C GLU A 30 -13.88 16.12 23.84
N LYS A 31 -14.72 15.44 24.63
CA LYS A 31 -14.54 14.03 24.98
C LYS A 31 -14.63 13.11 23.74
N GLY A 32 -15.54 13.41 22.81
CA GLY A 32 -15.69 12.68 21.54
C GLY A 32 -14.45 12.82 20.67
N TRP A 33 -13.93 14.04 20.53
CA TRP A 33 -12.69 14.32 19.81
C TRP A 33 -11.50 13.55 20.39
N LYS A 34 -11.33 13.61 21.72
CA LYS A 34 -10.26 12.88 22.40
C LYS A 34 -10.32 11.38 22.08
N ARG A 35 -11.50 10.77 22.17
CA ARG A 35 -11.67 9.34 21.85
C ARG A 35 -11.36 9.03 20.38
N ALA A 36 -11.83 9.87 19.46
CA ALA A 36 -11.59 9.70 18.04
C ALA A 36 -10.07 9.78 17.70
N THR A 37 -9.38 10.74 18.31
CA THR A 37 -7.93 10.93 18.17
C THR A 37 -7.14 9.77 18.81
N ASP A 38 -7.59 9.27 19.96
CA ASP A 38 -6.94 8.15 20.65
C ASP A 38 -6.98 6.85 19.81
N LEU A 39 -8.02 6.68 18.99
CA LEU A 39 -8.14 5.58 18.04
C LEU A 39 -7.21 5.73 16.81
N GLY A 40 -6.64 6.93 16.59
CA GLY A 40 -5.73 7.20 15.48
C GLY A 40 -6.39 7.23 14.09
N ASN A 41 -7.72 7.33 14.03
CA ASN A 41 -8.46 7.33 12.76
C ASN A 41 -8.54 8.72 12.13
N TYR A 42 -8.39 9.78 12.90
CA TYR A 42 -8.61 11.16 12.50
C TYR A 42 -7.43 12.05 12.86
N ASP A 43 -7.05 12.91 11.92
CA ASP A 43 -6.04 13.95 12.11
C ASP A 43 -6.72 15.30 12.36
N THR A 44 -6.78 15.72 13.62
CA THR A 44 -7.39 16.98 14.02
C THR A 44 -6.71 18.20 13.41
N THR A 45 -5.45 18.09 13.00
CA THR A 45 -4.69 19.18 12.38
C THR A 45 -5.10 19.43 10.93
N ARG A 46 -5.76 18.44 10.27
CA ARG A 46 -6.32 18.53 8.91
C ARG A 46 -7.85 18.66 8.89
N GLU A 47 -8.53 18.66 10.03
CA GLU A 47 -10.01 18.76 10.07
C GLU A 47 -10.53 19.98 9.31
N HIS A 48 -9.83 21.10 9.34
CA HIS A 48 -10.17 22.35 8.65
C HIS A 48 -10.15 22.20 7.12
N LEU A 49 -9.55 21.15 6.57
CA LEU A 49 -9.54 20.86 5.12
C LEU A 49 -10.82 20.19 4.64
N ASN A 50 -11.61 19.60 5.57
CA ASN A 50 -12.90 19.01 5.25
C ASN A 50 -13.86 20.06 4.71
N PHE A 51 -14.76 19.65 3.83
CA PHE A 51 -15.73 20.56 3.23
C PHE A 51 -17.01 19.83 2.86
N GLU A 52 -18.06 20.60 2.61
CA GLU A 52 -19.29 20.09 2.03
C GLU A 52 -19.58 20.72 0.67
N VAL A 53 -20.24 19.94 -0.19
CA VAL A 53 -20.80 20.42 -1.45
C VAL A 53 -22.30 20.56 -1.26
N VAL A 54 -22.81 21.72 -1.58
CA VAL A 54 -24.23 22.08 -1.40
C VAL A 54 -24.88 22.45 -2.72
N SER A 55 -26.18 22.74 -2.69
CA SER A 55 -26.97 23.01 -3.88
C SER A 55 -26.29 23.96 -4.87
N GLY A 56 -26.35 23.59 -6.15
CA GLY A 56 -25.64 24.24 -7.23
C GLY A 56 -24.14 23.90 -7.30
N GLY A 57 -23.69 22.84 -6.62
CA GLY A 57 -22.28 22.41 -6.62
C GLY A 57 -21.34 23.38 -5.90
N LYS A 58 -21.85 24.20 -4.99
CA LYS A 58 -21.06 25.18 -4.24
C LYS A 58 -20.32 24.48 -3.10
N ILE A 59 -19.04 24.80 -2.96
CA ILE A 59 -18.18 24.31 -1.87
C ILE A 59 -18.19 25.30 -0.72
N ARG A 60 -18.34 24.79 0.52
CA ARG A 60 -18.23 25.59 1.73
C ARG A 60 -17.66 24.75 2.89
N PRO A 61 -17.20 25.36 3.98
CA PRO A 61 -16.94 24.66 5.22
C PRO A 61 -18.18 23.89 5.70
N ILE A 62 -17.99 22.78 6.42
CA ILE A 62 -19.10 21.99 6.95
C ILE A 62 -19.93 22.84 7.92
N ASP A 63 -21.22 22.97 7.63
CA ASP A 63 -22.17 23.68 8.51
C ASP A 63 -22.53 22.78 9.71
N LYS A 64 -21.84 22.97 10.81
CA LYS A 64 -22.05 22.21 12.06
C LYS A 64 -23.27 22.67 12.87
N GLY A 65 -23.90 23.78 12.46
CA GLY A 65 -25.07 24.34 13.16
C GLY A 65 -26.35 23.57 12.97
N ARG A 66 -26.42 22.65 11.98
CA ARG A 66 -27.60 21.83 11.70
C ARG A 66 -27.18 20.39 11.46
N SER A 67 -27.61 19.51 12.31
CA SER A 67 -27.37 18.06 12.16
C SER A 67 -27.96 17.50 10.86
N ILE A 68 -27.45 16.36 10.41
CA ILE A 68 -28.00 15.72 9.20
C ILE A 68 -29.48 15.34 9.39
N PRO A 69 -29.95 14.81 10.55
CA PRO A 69 -31.39 14.61 10.78
C PRO A 69 -32.22 15.89 10.66
N GLU A 70 -31.76 17.03 11.15
CA GLU A 70 -32.45 18.32 11.00
C GLU A 70 -32.51 18.75 9.53
N ARG A 71 -31.42 18.62 8.77
CA ARG A 71 -31.40 18.90 7.32
C ARG A 71 -32.39 18.01 6.58
N MET A 72 -32.51 16.72 6.96
CA MET A 72 -33.49 15.79 6.38
C MET A 72 -34.93 16.25 6.69
N ALA A 73 -35.24 16.59 7.94
CA ALA A 73 -36.53 17.08 8.35
C ALA A 73 -36.93 18.36 7.60
N GLU A 74 -36.00 19.32 7.42
CA GLU A 74 -36.21 20.53 6.62
C GLU A 74 -36.52 20.22 5.14
N LEU A 75 -35.77 19.29 4.53
CA LEU A 75 -36.00 18.90 3.14
C LEU A 75 -37.37 18.25 2.95
N LEU A 76 -37.80 17.40 3.87
CA LEU A 76 -39.09 16.76 3.85
C LEU A 76 -40.22 17.78 4.07
N HIS A 77 -40.09 18.66 5.07
CA HIS A 77 -41.05 19.69 5.39
C HIS A 77 -41.28 20.64 4.20
N LYS A 78 -40.20 21.17 3.61
CA LYS A 78 -40.27 22.06 2.42
C LYS A 78 -40.99 21.45 1.22
N ARG A 79 -41.04 20.15 1.14
CA ARG A 79 -41.67 19.40 0.03
C ARG A 79 -43.00 18.77 0.40
N GLY A 80 -43.48 18.98 1.64
CA GLY A 80 -44.69 18.36 2.13
C GLY A 80 -44.67 16.83 2.17
N ILE A 81 -43.46 16.25 2.34
CA ILE A 81 -43.29 14.79 2.36
C ILE A 81 -43.20 14.33 3.81
N LYS A 82 -44.05 13.36 4.16
CA LYS A 82 -44.07 12.78 5.52
C LYS A 82 -42.98 11.71 5.65
N ASP A 83 -42.22 11.73 6.75
CA ASP A 83 -41.32 10.62 7.08
C ASP A 83 -42.17 9.39 7.49
N PRO A 84 -42.05 8.27 6.81
CA PRO A 84 -42.84 7.06 7.15
C PRO A 84 -42.45 6.45 8.50
N ASN A 85 -41.33 6.84 9.08
CA ASN A 85 -40.88 6.41 10.40
C ASN A 85 -41.30 7.37 11.53
N GLU A 86 -41.89 8.53 11.20
CA GLU A 86 -42.33 9.51 12.19
C GLU A 86 -43.41 8.92 13.11
N GLY A 87 -43.21 9.02 14.42
CA GLY A 87 -44.10 8.52 15.45
C GLY A 87 -44.06 6.98 15.64
N LEU A 88 -43.19 6.27 14.96
CA LEU A 88 -42.97 4.86 15.24
C LEU A 88 -41.96 4.69 16.39
N GLU A 89 -42.27 3.83 17.33
CA GLU A 89 -41.36 3.45 18.41
C GLU A 89 -40.07 2.84 17.85
N GLU A 90 -40.21 1.97 16.85
CA GLU A 90 -39.07 1.44 16.09
C GLU A 90 -39.21 1.78 14.61
N PRO A 91 -38.20 2.41 13.99
CA PRO A 91 -38.17 2.68 12.56
C PRO A 91 -38.26 1.38 11.74
N ARG A 92 -39.15 1.35 10.75
CA ARG A 92 -39.38 0.17 9.88
C ARG A 92 -38.94 0.41 8.46
N PHE A 93 -39.09 1.63 7.97
CA PHE A 93 -38.87 1.97 6.56
C PHE A 93 -37.43 2.45 6.33
N ARG A 94 -36.86 2.09 5.23
CA ARG A 94 -35.51 2.54 4.78
C ARG A 94 -35.63 3.93 4.18
N THR A 95 -35.28 4.94 4.97
CA THR A 95 -35.43 6.35 4.62
C THR A 95 -34.13 7.05 4.30
N VAL A 96 -32.99 6.37 4.51
CA VAL A 96 -31.66 6.92 4.26
C VAL A 96 -30.81 5.94 3.48
N VAL A 97 -30.10 6.45 2.49
CA VAL A 97 -29.03 5.76 1.77
C VAL A 97 -27.74 6.57 1.96
N ASN A 98 -26.78 6.01 2.66
CA ASN A 98 -25.45 6.57 2.79
C ASN A 98 -24.55 5.95 1.72
N ILE A 99 -23.95 6.79 0.89
CA ILE A 99 -23.04 6.34 -0.16
C ILE A 99 -21.65 6.91 0.12
N ILE A 100 -20.66 6.03 0.16
CA ILE A 100 -19.26 6.43 0.24
C ILE A 100 -18.68 6.39 -1.17
N PHE A 101 -18.09 7.49 -1.59
CA PHE A 101 -17.35 7.59 -2.84
C PHE A 101 -15.88 7.88 -2.57
N GLY A 102 -15.00 7.17 -3.27
CA GLY A 102 -13.57 7.32 -3.10
C GLY A 102 -12.78 6.54 -4.14
N GLY A 103 -11.55 6.24 -3.78
CA GLY A 103 -10.64 5.46 -4.60
C GLY A 103 -9.48 4.87 -3.82
N SER A 104 -8.51 4.30 -4.52
CA SER A 104 -7.28 3.83 -3.90
C SER A 104 -6.58 4.98 -3.17
N ARG A 105 -6.03 4.69 -1.99
CA ARG A 105 -5.43 5.67 -1.08
C ARG A 105 -4.46 6.63 -1.81
N THR A 106 -3.49 6.09 -2.51
CA THR A 106 -2.47 6.90 -3.21
C THR A 106 -3.11 7.91 -4.17
N ARG A 107 -4.13 7.48 -4.95
CA ARG A 107 -4.78 8.39 -5.90
C ARG A 107 -5.60 9.46 -5.20
N MET A 108 -6.34 9.09 -4.17
CA MET A 108 -7.15 10.05 -3.41
C MET A 108 -6.28 11.07 -2.66
N GLN A 109 -5.16 10.65 -2.09
CA GLN A 109 -4.18 11.55 -1.47
C GLN A 109 -3.53 12.48 -2.51
N GLU A 110 -3.20 11.97 -3.69
CA GLU A 110 -2.67 12.79 -4.79
C GLU A 110 -3.67 13.88 -5.22
N LEU A 111 -4.96 13.54 -5.34
CA LEU A 111 -6.01 14.50 -5.64
C LEU A 111 -6.21 15.53 -4.52
N ALA A 112 -6.14 15.09 -3.26
CA ALA A 112 -6.39 15.93 -2.10
C ALA A 112 -5.22 16.86 -1.76
N PHE A 113 -3.98 16.36 -1.85
CA PHE A 113 -2.79 17.03 -1.32
C PHE A 113 -1.68 17.24 -2.37
N GLY A 114 -1.76 16.56 -3.53
CA GLY A 114 -0.73 16.62 -4.57
C GLY A 114 0.57 15.98 -4.12
N LYS A 115 1.67 16.74 -4.24
CA LYS A 115 3.02 16.31 -3.82
C LYS A 115 3.38 16.75 -2.40
N GLN A 116 2.43 17.28 -1.62
CA GLN A 116 2.69 17.64 -0.23
C GLN A 116 2.92 16.38 0.59
N GLU A 117 3.94 16.38 1.43
CA GLU A 117 4.24 15.28 2.34
C GLU A 117 3.30 15.39 3.56
N VAL A 118 2.37 14.47 3.64
CA VAL A 118 1.45 14.34 4.77
C VAL A 118 2.00 13.24 5.68
N ASP A 119 2.22 13.58 6.94
CA ASP A 119 2.60 12.60 7.94
C ASP A 119 1.33 11.95 8.51
N PHE A 120 1.21 10.63 8.34
CA PHE A 120 0.06 9.86 8.81
C PHE A 120 0.29 9.16 10.17
N GLU A 121 1.40 9.47 10.83
CA GLU A 121 1.64 8.97 12.17
C GLU A 121 0.70 9.63 13.17
N LYS A 122 0.33 8.88 14.22
CA LYS A 122 -0.56 9.40 15.27
C LYS A 122 0.10 10.57 15.99
N GLY A 123 -0.58 11.70 15.99
CA GLY A 123 -0.12 12.91 16.64
C GLY A 123 0.76 13.83 15.80
N ALA A 124 0.96 13.50 14.52
CA ALA A 124 1.67 14.36 13.58
C ALA A 124 0.95 15.71 13.40
N ASP A 125 1.72 16.76 13.12
CA ASP A 125 1.19 18.10 12.85
C ASP A 125 1.21 18.39 11.34
N ASN A 126 0.04 18.32 10.72
CA ASN A 126 -0.20 18.56 9.31
C ASN A 126 -0.88 19.91 9.03
N ARG A 127 -0.86 20.89 9.94
CA ARG A 127 -1.49 22.21 9.75
C ARG A 127 -0.96 22.97 8.55
N HIS A 128 0.25 22.66 8.09
CA HIS A 128 0.85 23.25 6.89
C HIS A 128 0.25 22.73 5.58
N ILE A 129 -0.45 21.59 5.60
CA ILE A 129 -1.04 20.97 4.42
C ILE A 129 -2.22 21.81 3.91
N LYS A 130 -2.30 21.94 2.60
CA LYS A 130 -3.37 22.67 1.91
C LYS A 130 -4.14 21.75 0.97
N ARG A 131 -5.44 21.89 0.97
CA ARG A 131 -6.32 21.21 0.03
C ARG A 131 -6.07 21.69 -1.41
N LYS A 132 -6.01 20.75 -2.34
CA LYS A 132 -5.86 21.02 -3.78
C LYS A 132 -7.21 21.19 -4.44
N SER A 133 -7.24 21.98 -5.54
CA SER A 133 -8.44 22.16 -6.35
C SER A 133 -8.89 20.89 -7.07
N GLU A 134 -7.99 19.91 -7.24
CA GLU A 134 -8.28 18.63 -7.87
C GLU A 134 -9.34 17.84 -7.09
N ILE A 135 -9.21 17.75 -5.77
CA ILE A 135 -10.20 17.03 -4.95
C ILE A 135 -11.54 17.75 -4.92
N GLU A 136 -11.54 19.09 -4.99
CA GLU A 136 -12.77 19.89 -5.08
C GLU A 136 -13.50 19.64 -6.40
N ARG A 137 -12.76 19.61 -7.51
CA ARG A 137 -13.33 19.31 -8.85
C ARG A 137 -13.85 17.88 -8.92
N TRP A 138 -13.07 16.91 -8.41
CA TRP A 138 -13.54 15.54 -8.32
C TRP A 138 -14.82 15.42 -7.49
N ALA A 139 -14.88 16.04 -6.32
CA ALA A 139 -16.07 16.04 -5.47
C ALA A 139 -17.30 16.68 -6.16
N LYS A 140 -17.11 17.72 -6.96
CA LYS A 140 -18.18 18.31 -7.78
C LYS A 140 -18.66 17.38 -8.88
N ASP A 141 -17.76 16.65 -9.54
CA ASP A 141 -18.15 15.65 -10.54
C ASP A 141 -18.97 14.53 -9.90
N VAL A 142 -18.54 14.04 -8.71
CA VAL A 142 -19.32 13.06 -7.92
C VAL A 142 -20.67 13.65 -7.50
N TYR A 143 -20.71 14.88 -7.04
CA TYR A 143 -21.96 15.56 -6.67
C TYR A 143 -22.92 15.65 -7.87
N SER A 144 -22.42 16.06 -9.03
CA SER A 144 -23.19 16.15 -10.26
C SER A 144 -23.72 14.79 -10.70
N PHE A 145 -22.94 13.73 -10.58
CA PHE A 145 -23.37 12.35 -10.84
C PHE A 145 -24.54 11.92 -9.92
N VAL A 146 -24.46 12.25 -8.64
CA VAL A 146 -25.53 11.96 -7.68
C VAL A 146 -26.78 12.79 -7.98
N CYS A 147 -26.62 14.09 -8.27
CA CYS A 147 -27.71 14.98 -8.64
C CYS A 147 -28.45 14.50 -9.89
N GLY A 148 -27.72 14.13 -10.93
CA GLY A 148 -28.30 13.65 -12.19
C GLY A 148 -29.11 12.36 -12.05
N ARG A 149 -28.68 11.50 -11.13
CA ARG A 149 -29.29 10.17 -10.93
C ARG A 149 -30.44 10.17 -9.92
N TYR A 150 -30.31 10.93 -8.85
CA TYR A 150 -31.24 10.87 -7.72
C TYR A 150 -31.97 12.18 -7.44
N GLY A 151 -31.57 13.26 -8.08
CA GLY A 151 -32.08 14.60 -7.84
C GLY A 151 -31.39 15.32 -6.69
N GLU A 152 -30.95 16.54 -6.92
CA GLU A 152 -30.25 17.37 -5.94
C GLU A 152 -31.05 17.57 -4.66
N GLN A 153 -32.35 17.72 -4.78
CA GLN A 153 -33.29 17.91 -3.69
C GLN A 153 -33.39 16.71 -2.73
N ASN A 154 -32.80 15.59 -3.07
CA ASN A 154 -32.77 14.37 -2.24
C ASN A 154 -31.48 14.23 -1.45
N ILE A 155 -30.49 15.11 -1.63
CA ILE A 155 -29.22 15.09 -0.95
C ILE A 155 -29.33 15.89 0.37
N ALA A 156 -29.28 15.18 1.49
CA ALA A 156 -29.34 15.81 2.83
C ALA A 156 -27.94 16.31 3.28
N ALA A 157 -26.89 15.58 2.92
CA ALA A 157 -25.51 15.97 3.16
C ALA A 157 -24.57 15.36 2.13
N PHE A 158 -23.55 16.13 1.72
CA PHE A 158 -22.48 15.67 0.85
C PHE A 158 -21.16 16.22 1.38
N ILE A 159 -20.48 15.41 2.18
CA ILE A 159 -19.34 15.82 2.99
C ILE A 159 -18.09 15.11 2.51
N VAL A 160 -17.01 15.87 2.34
CA VAL A 160 -15.71 15.37 1.92
C VAL A 160 -14.75 15.39 3.10
N HIS A 161 -14.25 14.23 3.47
CA HIS A 161 -13.29 14.05 4.54
C HIS A 161 -11.86 13.98 3.99
N LEU A 162 -11.01 14.84 4.51
CA LEU A 162 -9.59 14.93 4.21
C LEU A 162 -8.71 14.73 5.45
N ASP A 163 -9.34 14.57 6.59
CA ASP A 163 -8.72 14.36 7.91
C ASP A 163 -8.50 12.89 8.27
N GLU A 164 -8.90 11.98 7.40
CA GLU A 164 -8.65 10.55 7.53
C GLU A 164 -7.48 10.08 6.66
N LEU A 165 -7.09 8.82 6.83
CA LEU A 165 -6.01 8.20 6.05
C LEU A 165 -6.31 8.15 4.55
N ASN A 166 -7.57 7.94 4.18
CA ASN A 166 -8.03 7.90 2.79
C ASN A 166 -9.10 8.96 2.55
N PRO A 167 -8.82 10.02 1.77
CA PRO A 167 -9.83 11.02 1.40
C PRO A 167 -11.04 10.38 0.72
N HIS A 168 -12.25 10.76 1.13
CA HIS A 168 -13.49 10.21 0.59
C HIS A 168 -14.69 11.13 0.80
N VAL A 169 -15.79 10.80 0.16
CA VAL A 169 -17.09 11.49 0.30
C VAL A 169 -18.06 10.64 1.07
N HIS A 170 -18.78 11.24 2.01
CA HIS A 170 -20.03 10.72 2.55
C HIS A 170 -21.21 11.48 1.95
N CYS A 171 -22.07 10.77 1.21
CA CYS A 171 -23.32 11.29 0.69
C CYS A 171 -24.49 10.68 1.43
N THR A 172 -25.24 11.49 2.15
CA THR A 172 -26.50 11.08 2.78
C THR A 172 -27.66 11.46 1.85
N LEU A 173 -28.32 10.45 1.30
CA LEU A 173 -29.37 10.57 0.30
C LEU A 173 -30.71 10.08 0.86
N LEU A 174 -31.78 10.83 0.56
CA LEU A 174 -33.16 10.40 0.79
C LEU A 174 -33.66 9.69 -0.49
N PRO A 175 -34.04 8.40 -0.43
CA PRO A 175 -34.52 7.67 -1.60
C PRO A 175 -35.97 8.05 -1.93
N ILE A 176 -36.18 9.28 -2.42
CA ILE A 176 -37.49 9.83 -2.73
C ILE A 176 -37.69 9.89 -4.24
N LYS A 177 -38.82 9.38 -4.72
CA LYS A 177 -39.30 9.47 -6.09
C LYS A 177 -40.79 9.83 -6.08
N ASP A 178 -41.20 10.73 -6.94
CA ASP A 178 -42.59 11.18 -7.08
C ASP A 178 -43.24 11.58 -5.73
N GLY A 179 -42.48 12.30 -4.88
CA GLY A 179 -42.93 12.80 -3.59
C GLY A 179 -43.09 11.71 -2.48
N LYS A 180 -42.56 10.52 -2.70
CA LYS A 180 -42.65 9.39 -1.73
C LYS A 180 -41.32 8.69 -1.55
N PHE A 181 -41.10 8.12 -0.35
CA PHE A 181 -39.97 7.22 -0.13
C PHE A 181 -40.11 5.96 -0.97
N ALA A 182 -39.18 5.74 -1.88
CA ALA A 182 -39.20 4.72 -2.91
C ALA A 182 -37.90 3.88 -2.95
N TYR A 183 -37.30 3.59 -1.78
CA TYR A 183 -36.03 2.85 -1.70
C TYR A 183 -36.03 1.57 -2.54
N LYS A 184 -37.14 0.79 -2.45
CA LYS A 184 -37.26 -0.47 -3.17
C LYS A 184 -37.20 -0.26 -4.69
N GLU A 185 -37.82 0.80 -5.18
CA GLU A 185 -37.85 1.13 -6.61
C GLU A 185 -36.53 1.65 -7.12
N ILE A 186 -35.86 2.52 -6.33
CA ILE A 186 -34.63 3.19 -6.74
C ILE A 186 -33.42 2.26 -6.62
N PHE A 187 -33.31 1.51 -5.52
CA PHE A 187 -32.10 0.74 -5.17
C PHE A 187 -32.32 -0.78 -5.13
N ALA A 188 -33.34 -1.27 -4.39
CA ALA A 188 -33.40 -2.69 -4.08
C ALA A 188 -33.91 -3.56 -5.24
N GLY A 189 -34.81 -3.05 -6.09
CA GLY A 189 -35.47 -3.86 -7.10
C GLY A 189 -36.45 -4.86 -6.50
N LYS A 190 -36.86 -5.87 -7.29
CA LYS A 190 -37.83 -6.90 -6.91
C LYS A 190 -37.21 -7.97 -6.02
N ASP A 191 -35.95 -8.30 -6.28
CA ASP A 191 -35.22 -9.36 -5.60
C ASP A 191 -33.71 -9.07 -5.49
N LYS A 192 -32.96 -10.01 -4.91
CA LYS A 192 -31.50 -9.90 -4.71
C LYS A 192 -30.71 -9.86 -6.03
N TYR A 193 -31.24 -10.42 -7.10
CA TYR A 193 -30.55 -10.44 -8.40
C TYR A 193 -30.63 -9.05 -9.06
N GLU A 194 -31.85 -8.49 -9.06
CA GLU A 194 -32.04 -7.12 -9.55
C GLU A 194 -31.25 -6.09 -8.74
N PHE A 195 -31.21 -6.24 -7.41
CA PHE A 195 -30.34 -5.44 -6.55
C PHE A 195 -28.87 -5.56 -6.96
N SER A 196 -28.39 -6.78 -7.17
CA SER A 196 -27.00 -7.01 -7.58
C SER A 196 -26.67 -6.34 -8.92
N GLU A 197 -27.57 -6.48 -9.90
CA GLU A 197 -27.38 -5.85 -11.21
C GLU A 197 -27.40 -4.32 -11.14
N ARG A 198 -28.31 -3.74 -10.35
CA ARG A 198 -28.35 -2.29 -10.12
C ARG A 198 -27.07 -1.77 -9.48
N MET A 199 -26.53 -2.50 -8.50
CA MET A 199 -25.26 -2.12 -7.85
C MET A 199 -24.10 -2.24 -8.84
N LYS A 200 -24.02 -3.31 -9.64
CA LYS A 200 -22.99 -3.43 -10.69
C LYS A 200 -23.07 -2.30 -11.71
N GLN A 201 -24.32 -1.95 -12.13
CA GLN A 201 -24.53 -0.85 -13.06
C GLN A 201 -24.12 0.49 -12.45
N LEU A 202 -24.47 0.74 -11.19
CA LEU A 202 -24.07 1.96 -10.46
C LEU A 202 -22.54 2.11 -10.42
N HIS A 203 -21.81 1.03 -10.15
CA HIS A 203 -20.34 1.03 -10.19
C HIS A 203 -19.81 1.30 -11.60
N THR A 204 -20.44 0.77 -12.63
CA THR A 204 -20.05 0.97 -14.03
C THR A 204 -20.28 2.41 -14.48
N ASP A 205 -21.44 2.96 -14.14
CA ASP A 205 -21.79 4.35 -14.45
C ASP A 205 -20.89 5.34 -13.72
N PHE A 206 -20.63 5.10 -12.44
CA PHE A 206 -19.71 5.92 -11.66
C PHE A 206 -18.29 5.95 -12.25
N TYR A 207 -17.82 4.80 -12.74
CA TYR A 207 -16.58 4.75 -13.47
C TYR A 207 -16.65 5.55 -14.77
N ALA A 208 -17.66 5.28 -15.60
CA ALA A 208 -17.76 5.88 -16.94
C ALA A 208 -17.94 7.40 -16.88
N GLU A 209 -18.83 7.87 -16.01
CA GLU A 209 -19.20 9.28 -15.93
C GLU A 209 -18.23 10.14 -15.10
N VAL A 210 -17.59 9.55 -14.09
CA VAL A 210 -16.73 10.29 -13.16
C VAL A 210 -15.29 9.78 -13.19
N ASN A 211 -15.02 8.59 -12.69
CA ASN A 211 -13.67 8.18 -12.29
C ASN A 211 -12.72 7.84 -13.44
N SER A 212 -13.24 7.55 -14.64
CA SER A 212 -12.42 7.40 -15.85
C SER A 212 -11.60 8.67 -16.13
N LYS A 213 -12.18 9.86 -15.92
CA LYS A 213 -11.53 11.17 -16.10
C LYS A 213 -10.45 11.44 -15.02
N TRP A 214 -10.57 10.78 -13.88
CA TRP A 214 -9.68 10.96 -12.72
C TRP A 214 -8.62 9.86 -12.58
N GLY A 215 -8.42 9.06 -13.62
CA GLY A 215 -7.36 8.03 -13.65
C GLY A 215 -7.62 6.87 -12.71
N MET A 216 -8.86 6.59 -12.37
CA MET A 216 -9.27 5.43 -11.57
C MET A 216 -10.02 4.43 -12.44
N SER A 217 -9.80 3.15 -12.22
CA SER A 217 -10.51 2.04 -12.87
C SER A 217 -11.69 1.57 -12.03
N ARG A 218 -12.67 0.96 -12.69
CA ARG A 218 -13.84 0.38 -12.03
C ARG A 218 -13.49 -0.67 -10.98
N GLY A 219 -12.38 -1.34 -11.14
CA GLY A 219 -12.03 -2.54 -10.36
C GLY A 219 -12.66 -3.81 -10.93
N SER A 220 -12.22 -4.96 -10.39
CA SER A 220 -12.71 -6.27 -10.81
C SER A 220 -14.01 -6.61 -10.09
N SER A 221 -14.90 -7.33 -10.78
CA SER A 221 -16.15 -7.81 -10.19
C SER A 221 -15.90 -8.96 -9.19
N VAL A 222 -16.88 -9.19 -8.30
CA VAL A 222 -16.85 -10.35 -7.38
C VAL A 222 -16.81 -11.67 -8.15
N SER A 223 -17.46 -11.72 -9.32
CA SER A 223 -17.44 -12.91 -10.20
C SER A 223 -16.05 -13.20 -10.77
N GLU A 224 -15.23 -12.16 -11.00
CA GLU A 224 -13.86 -12.32 -11.50
C GLU A 224 -12.87 -12.66 -10.38
N THR A 225 -13.08 -12.13 -9.20
CA THR A 225 -12.12 -12.27 -8.09
C THR A 225 -12.46 -13.37 -7.09
N GLY A 226 -13.71 -13.86 -7.10
CA GLY A 226 -14.24 -14.80 -6.10
C GLY A 226 -14.31 -14.21 -4.67
N LYS A 227 -13.93 -12.94 -4.48
CA LYS A 227 -13.87 -12.29 -3.16
C LYS A 227 -15.29 -11.95 -2.70
N LYS A 228 -15.68 -12.48 -1.55
CA LYS A 228 -16.94 -12.10 -0.89
C LYS A 228 -16.77 -10.77 -0.17
N HIS A 229 -17.85 -9.99 -0.08
CA HIS A 229 -17.91 -8.82 0.80
C HIS A 229 -17.67 -9.29 2.24
N ARG A 230 -16.71 -8.64 2.90
CA ARG A 230 -16.38 -8.90 4.31
C ARG A 230 -16.74 -7.67 5.13
N SER A 231 -17.15 -7.87 6.36
CA SER A 231 -17.29 -6.76 7.30
C SER A 231 -15.91 -6.14 7.58
N THR A 232 -15.89 -4.89 8.01
CA THR A 232 -14.64 -4.19 8.39
C THR A 232 -13.89 -4.96 9.47
N GLU A 233 -14.62 -5.59 10.37
CA GLU A 233 -14.06 -6.38 11.47
C GLU A 233 -13.41 -7.69 10.99
N GLU A 234 -14.09 -8.42 10.10
CA GLU A 234 -13.52 -9.61 9.44
C GLU A 234 -12.30 -9.28 8.60
N TYR A 235 -12.33 -8.13 7.91
CA TYR A 235 -11.19 -7.67 7.12
C TYR A 235 -9.99 -7.30 8.00
N ARG A 236 -10.22 -6.59 9.12
CA ARG A 236 -9.16 -6.27 10.09
C ARG A 236 -8.55 -7.51 10.70
N ARG A 237 -9.38 -8.49 11.08
CA ARG A 237 -8.88 -9.77 11.62
C ARG A 237 -8.01 -10.50 10.61
N MET A 238 -8.46 -10.62 9.36
CA MET A 238 -7.69 -11.25 8.30
C MET A 238 -6.35 -10.53 8.06
N LEU A 239 -6.35 -9.19 8.01
CA LEU A 239 -5.11 -8.42 7.88
C LEU A 239 -4.16 -8.65 9.05
N SER A 240 -4.68 -8.74 10.28
CA SER A 240 -3.86 -9.05 11.47
C SER A 240 -3.21 -10.43 11.37
N GLU A 241 -3.96 -11.45 10.92
CA GLU A 241 -3.46 -12.80 10.69
C GLU A 241 -2.41 -12.83 9.57
N GLU A 242 -2.65 -12.11 8.45
CA GLU A 242 -1.67 -11.98 7.37
C GLU A 242 -0.39 -11.25 7.83
N CYS A 243 -0.51 -10.17 8.59
CA CYS A 243 0.64 -9.46 9.17
C CYS A 243 1.47 -10.38 10.07
N SER A 244 0.83 -11.12 10.98
CA SER A 244 1.52 -12.08 11.84
C SER A 244 2.30 -13.14 11.04
N THR A 245 1.68 -13.69 9.99
CA THR A 245 2.32 -14.66 9.10
C THR A 245 3.53 -14.05 8.36
N ILE A 246 3.42 -12.80 7.93
CA ILE A 246 4.52 -12.08 7.27
C ILE A 246 5.66 -11.83 8.25
N GLU A 247 5.36 -11.41 9.48
CA GLU A 247 6.35 -11.20 10.55
C GLU A 247 7.12 -12.50 10.89
N GLU A 248 6.43 -13.63 10.99
CA GLU A 248 7.04 -14.94 11.18
C GLU A 248 7.98 -15.31 10.01
N ASN A 249 7.55 -15.06 8.77
CA ASN A 249 8.38 -15.30 7.60
C ASN A 249 9.61 -14.39 7.56
N ILE A 250 9.47 -13.11 7.89
CA ILE A 250 10.60 -12.17 8.00
C ILE A 250 11.59 -12.66 9.03
N SER A 251 11.13 -13.06 10.23
CA SER A 251 11.99 -13.60 11.29
C SER A 251 12.76 -14.83 10.83
N ARG A 252 12.08 -15.76 10.15
CA ARG A 252 12.70 -16.97 9.59
C ARG A 252 13.77 -16.65 8.55
N HIS A 253 13.47 -15.73 7.63
CA HIS A 253 14.44 -15.29 6.61
C HIS A 253 15.64 -14.57 7.22
N GLN A 254 15.46 -13.77 8.26
CA GLN A 254 16.55 -13.13 8.99
C GLN A 254 17.49 -14.16 9.66
N GLN A 255 16.94 -15.23 10.23
CA GLN A 255 17.74 -16.33 10.78
C GLN A 255 18.58 -17.03 9.70
N VAL A 256 17.96 -17.34 8.54
CA VAL A 256 18.66 -17.96 7.40
C VAL A 256 19.79 -17.06 6.89
N LEU A 257 19.52 -15.75 6.74
CA LEU A 257 20.55 -14.78 6.34
C LEU A 257 21.71 -14.71 7.35
N SER A 258 21.42 -14.73 8.63
CA SER A 258 22.45 -14.74 9.66
C SER A 258 23.34 -16.00 9.59
N SER A 259 22.74 -17.19 9.39
CA SER A 259 23.48 -18.43 9.17
C SER A 259 24.36 -18.37 7.93
N LEU A 260 23.79 -17.93 6.78
CA LEU A 260 24.56 -17.80 5.54
C LEU A 260 25.73 -16.82 5.67
N HIS A 261 25.55 -15.70 6.36
CA HIS A 261 26.66 -14.77 6.64
C HIS A 261 27.77 -15.41 7.49
N SER A 262 27.42 -16.30 8.43
CA SER A 262 28.39 -17.06 9.21
C SER A 262 29.15 -18.04 8.32
N ASP A 263 28.46 -18.77 7.46
CA ASP A 263 29.06 -19.74 6.54
C ASP A 263 29.98 -19.07 5.52
N ILE A 264 29.58 -17.93 4.98
CA ILE A 264 30.42 -17.11 4.08
C ILE A 264 31.71 -16.72 4.80
N ARG A 265 31.64 -16.20 6.02
CA ARG A 265 32.85 -15.83 6.79
C ARG A 265 33.75 -17.03 7.08
N MET A 266 33.21 -18.22 7.30
CA MET A 266 33.99 -19.43 7.46
C MET A 266 34.67 -19.84 6.13
N ALA A 267 33.92 -19.79 5.04
CA ALA A 267 34.46 -20.08 3.71
C ALA A 267 35.59 -19.12 3.32
N GLU A 268 35.41 -17.83 3.54
CA GLU A 268 36.45 -16.81 3.30
C GLU A 268 37.75 -17.07 4.10
N ARG A 269 37.62 -17.46 5.38
CA ARG A 269 38.78 -17.85 6.21
C ARG A 269 39.49 -19.07 5.64
N ARG A 270 38.73 -20.09 5.19
CA ARG A 270 39.31 -21.30 4.56
C ARG A 270 40.02 -20.96 3.27
N VAL A 271 39.42 -20.16 2.40
CA VAL A 271 40.04 -19.70 1.15
C VAL A 271 41.34 -18.97 1.45
N LYS A 272 41.35 -18.02 2.39
CA LYS A 272 42.57 -17.29 2.79
C LYS A 272 43.66 -18.25 3.30
N GLY A 273 43.32 -19.22 4.15
CA GLY A 273 44.27 -20.22 4.62
C GLY A 273 44.84 -21.08 3.49
N LEU A 274 44.00 -21.56 2.58
CA LEU A 274 44.44 -22.34 1.42
C LEU A 274 45.33 -21.51 0.47
N THR A 275 45.00 -20.25 0.25
CA THR A 275 45.83 -19.35 -0.58
C THR A 275 47.23 -19.20 0.03
N SER A 276 47.35 -18.98 1.35
CA SER A 276 48.63 -18.91 2.02
C SER A 276 49.42 -20.24 1.94
N MET A 277 48.73 -21.38 2.07
CA MET A 277 49.42 -22.69 1.88
C MET A 277 49.95 -22.86 0.46
N VAL A 278 49.14 -22.50 -0.55
CA VAL A 278 49.60 -22.58 -1.96
C VAL A 278 50.78 -21.67 -2.24
N GLU A 279 50.82 -20.46 -1.66
CA GLU A 279 51.94 -19.54 -1.79
C GLU A 279 53.21 -20.12 -1.14
N ASN A 280 53.09 -20.72 0.04
CA ASN A 280 54.22 -21.37 0.73
C ASN A 280 54.74 -22.58 -0.07
N LEU A 281 53.85 -23.44 -0.56
CA LEU A 281 54.24 -24.57 -1.40
C LEU A 281 54.95 -24.16 -2.71
N LYS A 282 54.49 -23.09 -3.34
CA LYS A 282 55.16 -22.51 -4.50
C LYS A 282 56.59 -22.03 -4.20
N LYS A 283 56.79 -21.39 -3.04
CA LYS A 283 58.13 -20.97 -2.60
C LYS A 283 59.05 -22.18 -2.36
N GLU A 284 58.53 -23.17 -1.63
CA GLU A 284 59.26 -24.42 -1.39
C GLU A 284 59.62 -25.17 -2.69
N GLN A 285 58.69 -25.20 -3.62
CA GLN A 285 58.93 -25.77 -4.94
C GLN A 285 60.02 -25.01 -5.70
N ALA A 286 59.98 -23.69 -5.73
CA ALA A 286 60.99 -22.87 -6.36
C ALA A 286 62.40 -23.06 -5.72
N GLU A 287 62.49 -23.15 -4.38
CA GLU A 287 63.71 -23.44 -3.65
C GLU A 287 64.30 -24.83 -4.04
N LYS A 288 63.44 -25.83 -4.09
CA LYS A 288 63.86 -27.19 -4.48
C LYS A 288 64.29 -27.27 -5.94
N GLU A 289 63.62 -26.56 -6.83
CA GLU A 289 64.00 -26.46 -8.26
C GLU A 289 65.37 -25.78 -8.39
N ALA A 290 65.61 -24.72 -7.64
CA ALA A 290 66.93 -24.05 -7.60
C ALA A 290 68.06 -24.96 -7.09
N GLN A 291 67.78 -25.70 -5.98
CA GLN A 291 68.73 -26.70 -5.43
C GLN A 291 69.01 -27.83 -6.45
N LEU A 292 67.98 -28.31 -7.13
CA LEU A 292 68.15 -29.36 -8.15
C LEU A 292 68.95 -28.90 -9.34
N SER A 293 68.76 -27.65 -9.78
CA SER A 293 69.56 -26.98 -10.82
C SER A 293 71.03 -26.87 -10.41
N ALA A 294 71.29 -26.38 -9.18
CA ALA A 294 72.64 -26.26 -8.66
C ALA A 294 73.36 -27.64 -8.58
N LEU A 295 72.64 -28.65 -8.10
CA LEU A 295 73.21 -30.02 -8.01
C LEU A 295 73.50 -30.61 -9.39
N LYS A 296 72.67 -30.35 -10.41
CA LYS A 296 72.92 -30.76 -11.79
C LYS A 296 74.15 -30.10 -12.35
N ASN A 297 74.32 -28.79 -12.11
CA ASN A 297 75.52 -28.06 -12.57
C ASN A 297 76.80 -28.60 -11.87
N ASP A 298 76.74 -28.90 -10.57
CA ASP A 298 77.87 -29.52 -9.80
C ASP A 298 78.21 -30.91 -10.37
N MET A 299 77.20 -31.72 -10.69
CA MET A 299 77.39 -33.02 -11.33
C MET A 299 78.05 -32.93 -12.71
N GLU A 300 77.65 -31.93 -13.52
CA GLU A 300 78.25 -31.71 -14.85
C GLU A 300 79.72 -31.22 -14.72
N ALA A 301 79.98 -30.36 -13.78
CA ALA A 301 81.37 -29.92 -13.50
C ALA A 301 82.23 -31.11 -13.09
N ARG A 302 81.76 -31.92 -12.14
CA ARG A 302 82.52 -33.15 -11.71
C ARG A 302 82.69 -34.17 -12.80
N LYS A 303 81.75 -34.31 -13.72
CA LYS A 303 81.92 -35.14 -14.93
C LYS A 303 83.02 -34.60 -15.82
N GLY A 304 83.09 -33.28 -16.01
CA GLY A 304 84.13 -32.61 -16.76
C GLY A 304 85.52 -32.82 -16.12
N ASP A 305 85.60 -32.67 -14.81
CA ASP A 305 86.83 -32.89 -14.03
C ASP A 305 87.30 -34.37 -14.11
N ALA A 306 86.36 -35.32 -14.03
CA ALA A 306 86.65 -36.74 -14.17
C ALA A 306 87.14 -37.14 -15.58
N GLN A 307 86.58 -36.48 -16.63
CA GLN A 307 87.04 -36.66 -18.02
C GLN A 307 88.45 -36.11 -18.22
N THR A 308 88.77 -34.91 -17.67
CA THR A 308 90.12 -34.30 -17.77
C THR A 308 91.14 -35.13 -17.01
N LEU A 309 90.84 -35.61 -15.79
CA LEU A 309 91.69 -36.51 -15.02
C LEU A 309 91.91 -37.85 -15.73
N SER A 310 90.90 -38.39 -16.40
CA SER A 310 91.06 -39.62 -17.20
C SER A 310 91.98 -39.44 -18.42
N ALA A 311 91.89 -38.32 -19.09
CA ALA A 311 92.77 -37.98 -20.21
C ALA A 311 94.22 -37.68 -19.73
N GLU A 312 94.41 -37.08 -18.62
CA GLU A 312 95.67 -36.87 -17.99
C GLU A 312 96.35 -38.19 -17.59
N LYS A 313 95.54 -39.06 -16.97
CA LYS A 313 96.00 -40.38 -16.57
C LYS A 313 96.43 -41.22 -17.82
N GLU A 314 95.69 -41.21 -18.90
CA GLU A 314 96.03 -41.88 -20.12
C GLU A 314 97.33 -41.31 -20.76
N LYS A 315 97.47 -39.99 -20.69
CA LYS A 315 98.71 -39.34 -21.17
C LYS A 315 99.95 -39.76 -20.35
N LEU A 316 99.83 -39.78 -19.02
CA LEU A 316 100.87 -40.22 -18.12
C LEU A 316 101.22 -41.72 -18.28
N GLU A 317 100.19 -42.59 -18.50
CA GLU A 317 100.37 -43.99 -18.77
C GLU A 317 101.14 -44.18 -20.11
N ASN A 318 100.87 -43.37 -21.14
CA ASN A 318 101.55 -43.41 -22.43
C ASN A 318 103.03 -42.89 -22.29
N GLU A 319 103.18 -41.78 -21.48
CA GLU A 319 104.58 -41.30 -21.19
C GLU A 319 105.39 -42.30 -20.37
N LEU A 320 104.75 -43.03 -19.46
CA LEU A 320 105.45 -44.06 -18.67
C LEU A 320 105.85 -45.28 -19.58
N ALA A 321 104.97 -45.65 -20.47
CA ALA A 321 105.31 -46.69 -21.43
C ALA A 321 106.40 -46.34 -22.41
N ALA A 322 106.56 -45.03 -22.78
CA ALA A 322 107.63 -44.53 -23.61
C ALA A 322 109.01 -44.45 -22.87
N ILE A 323 108.98 -44.37 -21.57
CA ILE A 323 110.24 -44.35 -20.76
C ILE A 323 110.71 -45.80 -20.44
N GLN A 324 109.81 -46.84 -20.52
CA GLN A 324 110.13 -48.26 -20.27
C GLN A 324 110.59 -49.04 -21.54
N ASN A 325 110.56 -48.41 -22.67
CA ASN A 325 111.13 -48.97 -23.96
C ASN A 325 112.42 -48.20 -24.25
#